data_79958492ced1c5e36d23a606121a4ff1
#
_entry.id   79958492ced1c5e36d23a606121a4ff1
#
_cell.length_a   1.000
_cell.length_b   1.000
_cell.length_c   1.000
_cell.angle_alpha   90.00
_cell.angle_beta   90.00
_cell.angle_gamma   90.00
#
_symmetry.space_group_name_H-M   'P 1'
#
loop_
_entity.id
_entity.type
_entity.pdbx_description
1 polymer ?
#
loop_
_entity_poly.entity_id
_entity_poly.type
_entity_poly.pdbx_seq_one_letter_code
_entity_poly.pdbx_strand_id
1 'polypeptide(L)'
;MVTVQTSTCAFHVDLGRLSECSEYFRALSRSRMRETSESLIHLDHVSSSVFHNLLEFSFHNKFKVPQEELGTHIQVSSYLVAEAFLSKCLSVLADDLGPGNCLSYLSLAQEICCVELKLTVFTYLSRNLLELPHLIKCLNDAEKVELVHLRIQGDRHLCSLRKENLTSWNDPETERARHIFTLKGSEDNGDWYPVTELPFRADKWCFTTVVLNNYLYVIGGYRQHVKRGWEFKLASLRYNPFTHAWATTAPLIKHRRHFSAVACEGCIYAVGGWYLDSLVTPDSSTALYTAVECYDPWGDTWRFVSSLPLTDFQFTVSLSHDVPLATSLGHCLYVLGSIQRTGEKLLLQYNTRHDSWSELLPTLTRADADLPTLYFLGATDRLVVIGGNNSGNVVTSFCVQSQRWGQVHRAEKMALAGQGVVVGDQILMPSIEHNTVARMDLQTLSLTVLPPLPISTQYESVFYLYF
;
A
#
# COMPACT_ATOMS: atom_id res chain seq x y z
N MET A 1 51.00 3.44 21.27
CA MET A 1 50.45 4.79 21.51
C MET A 1 50.81 5.66 20.32
N VAL A 2 49.84 6.40 19.78
CA VAL A 2 50.03 7.39 18.72
C VAL A 2 49.42 8.72 19.15
N THR A 3 49.91 9.81 18.60
CA THR A 3 49.35 11.13 18.78
C THR A 3 48.50 11.46 17.57
N VAL A 4 47.20 11.71 17.77
CA VAL A 4 46.28 12.17 16.73
C VAL A 4 46.09 13.67 16.92
N GLN A 5 46.61 14.45 15.98
CA GLN A 5 46.43 15.90 15.93
C GLN A 5 45.14 16.23 15.19
N THR A 6 44.21 16.87 15.87
CA THR A 6 42.94 17.36 15.30
C THR A 6 42.97 18.88 15.20
N SER A 7 41.86 19.54 14.82
CA SER A 7 41.79 20.98 14.56
C SER A 7 42.37 21.85 15.68
N THR A 8 42.16 21.51 16.96
CA THR A 8 42.58 22.33 18.11
C THR A 8 43.29 21.54 19.21
N CYS A 9 43.24 20.22 19.23
CA CYS A 9 43.77 19.35 20.27
C CYS A 9 44.58 18.19 19.72
N ALA A 10 45.53 17.69 20.54
CA ALA A 10 46.22 16.44 20.31
C ALA A 10 45.71 15.36 21.26
N PHE A 11 45.44 14.18 20.75
CA PHE A 11 44.96 13.02 21.52
C PHE A 11 46.03 11.93 21.53
N HIS A 12 46.39 11.47 22.72
CA HIS A 12 47.31 10.32 22.88
C HIS A 12 46.50 9.05 23.07
N VAL A 13 46.43 8.20 22.05
CA VAL A 13 45.57 7.03 22.02
C VAL A 13 46.30 5.76 21.58
N ASP A 14 45.77 4.63 21.94
CA ASP A 14 46.26 3.34 21.48
C ASP A 14 45.78 3.07 20.05
N LEU A 15 46.70 2.95 19.10
CA LEU A 15 46.42 2.66 17.71
C LEU A 15 45.69 1.30 17.52
N GLY A 16 46.02 0.31 18.40
CA GLY A 16 45.35 -0.99 18.38
C GLY A 16 43.86 -0.84 18.65
N ARG A 17 43.51 -0.13 19.71
CA ARG A 17 42.09 0.16 20.05
C ARG A 17 41.40 1.02 19.00
N LEU A 18 42.06 2.02 18.40
CA LEU A 18 41.53 2.80 17.30
C LEU A 18 41.24 1.92 16.07
N SER A 19 42.12 0.95 15.79
CA SER A 19 41.98 0.01 14.67
C SER A 19 40.80 -0.95 14.83
N GLU A 20 40.31 -1.15 16.05
CA GLU A 20 39.09 -1.96 16.31
C GLU A 20 37.82 -1.22 15.98
N CYS A 21 37.80 0.11 16.10
CA CYS A 21 36.58 0.92 15.91
C CYS A 21 36.52 1.71 14.59
N SER A 22 37.59 1.72 13.79
CA SER A 22 37.67 2.46 12.54
C SER A 22 38.55 1.75 11.50
N GLU A 23 38.00 1.50 10.32
CA GLU A 23 38.75 0.91 9.21
C GLU A 23 39.86 1.85 8.70
N TYR A 24 39.67 3.17 8.78
CA TYR A 24 40.72 4.14 8.47
C TYR A 24 41.99 3.88 9.31
N PHE A 25 41.84 3.81 10.63
CA PHE A 25 42.98 3.54 11.52
C PHE A 25 43.50 2.11 11.39
N ARG A 26 42.64 1.15 11.05
CA ARG A 26 43.04 -0.24 10.76
C ARG A 26 43.92 -0.32 9.52
N ALA A 27 43.50 0.36 8.45
CA ALA A 27 44.28 0.45 7.22
C ALA A 27 45.62 1.17 7.46
N LEU A 28 45.59 2.28 8.22
CA LEU A 28 46.78 3.03 8.58
C LEU A 28 47.75 2.18 9.39
N SER A 29 47.31 1.42 10.40
CA SER A 29 48.16 0.56 11.24
C SER A 29 48.85 -0.54 10.44
N ARG A 30 48.25 -0.99 9.34
CA ARG A 30 48.81 -2.02 8.45
C ARG A 30 49.71 -1.43 7.37
N SER A 31 49.63 -0.14 7.13
CA SER A 31 50.42 0.57 6.14
C SER A 31 51.82 0.84 6.73
N ARG A 32 52.81 0.96 5.84
CA ARG A 32 54.15 1.44 6.17
C ARG A 32 54.28 2.94 5.88
N MET A 33 53.22 3.68 6.13
CA MET A 33 53.21 5.12 5.90
C MET A 33 54.02 5.87 6.99
N ARG A 34 54.37 7.10 6.66
CA ARG A 34 55.18 7.97 7.49
C ARG A 34 54.56 8.23 8.86
N GLU A 35 53.24 8.40 8.89
CA GLU A 35 52.43 8.62 10.08
C GLU A 35 52.56 7.47 11.10
N THR A 36 52.72 6.24 10.62
CA THR A 36 52.89 5.07 11.49
C THR A 36 54.28 5.04 12.07
N SER A 37 55.33 5.45 11.30
CA SER A 37 56.73 5.48 11.73
C SER A 37 56.99 6.64 12.68
N GLU A 38 56.38 7.79 12.49
CA GLU A 38 56.53 8.99 13.32
C GLU A 38 55.59 8.99 14.53
N SER A 39 54.64 8.03 14.63
CA SER A 39 53.63 7.94 15.68
C SER A 39 52.75 9.22 15.79
N LEU A 40 52.63 9.96 14.70
CA LEU A 40 51.86 11.21 14.62
C LEU A 40 50.91 11.16 13.42
N ILE A 41 49.64 11.33 13.69
CA ILE A 41 48.54 11.30 12.67
C ILE A 41 47.93 12.67 12.62
N HIS A 42 47.90 13.30 11.44
CA HIS A 42 47.30 14.61 11.22
C HIS A 42 45.87 14.47 10.69
N LEU A 43 44.91 14.96 11.47
CA LEU A 43 43.47 15.07 11.12
C LEU A 43 42.99 16.52 11.37
N ASP A 44 43.74 17.51 10.86
CA ASP A 44 43.53 18.93 11.15
C ASP A 44 42.13 19.43 10.68
N HIS A 45 41.49 18.72 9.75
CA HIS A 45 40.13 18.99 9.26
C HIS A 45 39.05 18.39 10.15
N VAL A 46 39.41 17.53 11.12
CA VAL A 46 38.47 16.92 12.06
C VAL A 46 38.34 17.76 13.32
N SER A 47 37.10 18.13 13.67
CA SER A 47 36.81 18.83 14.92
C SER A 47 37.25 17.99 16.13
N SER A 48 37.96 18.62 17.08
CA SER A 48 38.43 17.98 18.31
C SER A 48 37.26 17.45 19.16
N SER A 49 36.10 18.16 19.20
CA SER A 49 34.90 17.73 19.92
C SER A 49 34.31 16.47 19.32
N VAL A 50 34.25 16.40 17.98
CA VAL A 50 33.73 15.23 17.26
C VAL A 50 34.61 14.01 17.46
N PHE A 51 35.95 14.20 17.38
CA PHE A 51 36.87 13.11 17.60
C PHE A 51 36.83 12.63 19.06
N HIS A 52 36.72 13.54 20.03
CA HIS A 52 36.54 13.19 21.45
C HIS A 52 35.25 12.35 21.65
N ASN A 53 34.12 12.74 21.08
CA ASN A 53 32.88 11.99 21.20
C ASN A 53 32.97 10.60 20.55
N LEU A 54 33.71 10.46 19.44
CA LEU A 54 34.00 9.15 18.83
C LEU A 54 34.79 8.28 19.79
N LEU A 55 35.83 8.81 20.47
CA LEU A 55 36.61 8.07 21.45
C LEU A 55 35.79 7.68 22.68
N GLU A 56 34.98 8.60 23.22
CA GLU A 56 34.09 8.30 24.37
C GLU A 56 33.07 7.20 24.03
N PHE A 57 32.52 7.22 22.83
CA PHE A 57 31.63 6.16 22.39
C PHE A 57 32.37 4.84 22.20
N SER A 58 33.48 4.85 21.47
CA SER A 58 34.21 3.63 21.11
C SER A 58 34.88 2.94 22.31
N PHE A 59 35.35 3.71 23.28
CA PHE A 59 36.09 3.16 24.42
C PHE A 59 35.29 3.00 25.70
N HIS A 60 34.22 3.81 25.85
CA HIS A 60 33.41 3.87 27.07
C HIS A 60 31.93 3.65 26.84
N ASN A 61 31.52 3.43 25.60
CA ASN A 61 30.11 3.30 25.17
C ASN A 61 29.22 4.48 25.62
N LYS A 62 29.83 5.68 25.66
CA LYS A 62 29.13 6.91 26.03
C LYS A 62 28.82 7.73 24.77
N PHE A 63 27.54 7.89 24.46
CA PHE A 63 27.12 8.72 23.35
C PHE A 63 26.53 10.05 23.87
N LYS A 64 27.22 11.16 23.56
CA LYS A 64 26.83 12.52 23.96
C LYS A 64 27.04 13.48 22.80
N VAL A 65 26.26 13.29 21.75
CA VAL A 65 26.32 14.13 20.55
C VAL A 65 25.15 15.15 20.60
N PRO A 66 25.41 16.44 20.57
CA PRO A 66 24.37 17.45 20.43
C PRO A 66 23.67 17.32 19.08
N GLN A 67 22.39 17.57 19.06
CA GLN A 67 21.54 17.42 17.88
C GLN A 67 22.00 18.30 16.71
N GLU A 68 22.42 19.53 17.02
CA GLU A 68 22.91 20.50 16.05
C GLU A 68 24.24 20.07 15.39
N GLU A 69 25.04 19.24 16.07
CA GLU A 69 26.33 18.76 15.58
C GLU A 69 26.27 17.39 14.92
N LEU A 70 25.07 16.77 14.86
CA LEU A 70 24.91 15.39 14.40
C LEU A 70 25.38 15.20 12.94
N GLY A 71 25.12 16.16 12.07
CA GLY A 71 25.61 16.14 10.68
C GLY A 71 27.14 16.08 10.57
N THR A 72 27.85 16.87 11.39
CA THR A 72 29.32 16.86 11.42
C THR A 72 29.86 15.52 11.95
N HIS A 73 29.19 14.94 12.95
CA HIS A 73 29.58 13.62 13.49
C HIS A 73 29.36 12.51 12.45
N ILE A 74 28.28 12.55 11.69
CA ILE A 74 28.03 11.62 10.59
C ILE A 74 29.11 11.76 9.51
N GLN A 75 29.44 12.99 9.11
CA GLN A 75 30.47 13.26 8.11
C GLN A 75 31.84 12.71 8.52
N VAL A 76 32.26 12.98 9.76
CA VAL A 76 33.54 12.49 10.27
C VAL A 76 33.55 10.97 10.44
N SER A 77 32.44 10.41 10.92
CA SER A 77 32.31 8.95 11.07
C SER A 77 32.39 8.21 9.74
N SER A 78 31.77 8.78 8.71
CA SER A 78 31.84 8.26 7.34
C SER A 78 33.26 8.36 6.80
N TYR A 79 33.93 9.51 6.97
CA TYR A 79 35.32 9.71 6.56
C TYR A 79 36.30 8.74 7.24
N LEU A 80 36.15 8.53 8.55
CA LEU A 80 37.00 7.61 9.32
C LEU A 80 36.58 6.15 9.22
N VAL A 81 35.51 5.87 8.47
CA VAL A 81 34.87 4.53 8.34
C VAL A 81 34.69 3.89 9.73
N ALA A 82 34.09 4.66 10.64
CA ALA A 82 33.79 4.24 12.01
C ALA A 82 32.33 3.74 12.09
N GLU A 83 32.09 2.55 11.57
CA GLU A 83 30.73 2.00 11.30
C GLU A 83 29.83 1.98 12.53
N ALA A 84 30.33 1.55 13.69
CA ALA A 84 29.54 1.47 14.92
C ALA A 84 29.09 2.86 15.40
N PHE A 85 29.96 3.86 15.31
CA PHE A 85 29.65 5.23 15.68
C PHE A 85 28.73 5.90 14.65
N LEU A 86 28.96 5.67 13.36
CA LEU A 86 28.08 6.10 12.28
C LEU A 86 26.66 5.54 12.46
N SER A 87 26.55 4.24 12.67
CA SER A 87 25.27 3.57 12.91
C SER A 87 24.52 4.16 14.11
N LYS A 88 25.23 4.49 15.19
CA LYS A 88 24.64 5.15 16.36
C LYS A 88 24.18 6.56 16.04
N CYS A 89 24.97 7.35 15.32
CA CYS A 89 24.56 8.68 14.86
C CYS A 89 23.32 8.62 13.96
N LEU A 90 23.28 7.67 13.02
CA LEU A 90 22.14 7.47 12.12
C LEU A 90 20.87 7.02 12.86
N SER A 91 21.01 6.19 13.91
CA SER A 91 19.85 5.80 14.72
C SER A 91 19.24 7.00 15.47
N VAL A 92 20.08 7.89 15.99
CA VAL A 92 19.61 9.13 16.63
C VAL A 92 18.99 10.08 15.59
N LEU A 93 19.62 10.19 14.42
CA LEU A 93 19.07 10.97 13.32
C LEU A 93 17.69 10.47 12.89
N ALA A 94 17.48 9.17 12.80
CA ALA A 94 16.20 8.58 12.39
C ALA A 94 15.03 9.04 13.28
N ASP A 95 15.28 9.24 14.58
CA ASP A 95 14.29 9.75 15.54
C ASP A 95 14.09 11.27 15.42
N ASP A 96 15.06 11.99 14.87
CA ASP A 96 15.06 13.46 14.73
C ASP A 96 14.64 13.95 13.33
N LEU A 97 14.56 13.06 12.35
CA LEU A 97 14.20 13.44 10.99
C LEU A 97 12.80 14.04 10.93
N GLY A 98 12.70 15.19 10.30
CA GLY A 98 11.47 15.92 10.09
C GLY A 98 11.46 16.66 8.75
N PRO A 99 10.31 17.31 8.41
CA PRO A 99 10.16 18.05 7.15
C PRO A 99 11.19 19.20 7.00
N GLY A 100 11.70 19.72 8.13
CA GLY A 100 12.62 20.88 8.13
C GLY A 100 14.08 20.51 7.88
N ASN A 101 14.50 19.26 8.10
CA ASN A 101 15.92 18.89 8.07
C ASN A 101 16.23 17.75 7.07
N CYS A 102 15.25 16.96 6.63
CA CYS A 102 15.49 15.78 5.81
C CYS A 102 16.18 16.09 4.47
N LEU A 103 15.87 17.21 3.79
CA LEU A 103 16.56 17.59 2.55
C LEU A 103 18.01 18.00 2.79
N SER A 104 18.31 18.65 3.91
CA SER A 104 19.69 19.01 4.27
C SER A 104 20.55 17.77 4.48
N TYR A 105 19.99 16.74 5.17
CA TYR A 105 20.68 15.47 5.33
C TYR A 105 20.76 14.66 4.05
N LEU A 106 19.79 14.78 3.14
CA LEU A 106 19.87 14.17 1.81
C LEU A 106 21.01 14.80 0.99
N SER A 107 21.12 16.12 1.02
CA SER A 107 22.24 16.83 0.37
C SER A 107 23.59 16.43 0.96
N LEU A 108 23.67 16.34 2.28
CA LEU A 108 24.87 15.85 2.96
C LEU A 108 25.22 14.43 2.54
N ALA A 109 24.23 13.53 2.45
CA ALA A 109 24.45 12.14 2.01
C ALA A 109 25.03 12.07 0.59
N GLN A 110 24.56 12.93 -0.31
CA GLN A 110 25.09 13.04 -1.67
C GLN A 110 26.52 13.61 -1.69
N GLU A 111 26.77 14.65 -0.90
CA GLU A 111 28.07 15.31 -0.80
C GLU A 111 29.17 14.38 -0.28
N ILE A 112 28.89 13.62 0.80
CA ILE A 112 29.85 12.69 1.40
C ILE A 112 29.77 11.27 0.82
N CYS A 113 28.89 11.03 -0.16
CA CYS A 113 28.63 9.71 -0.76
C CYS A 113 28.29 8.62 0.28
N CYS A 114 27.55 8.96 1.34
CA CYS A 114 27.17 8.04 2.40
C CYS A 114 25.83 7.38 2.07
N VAL A 115 25.88 6.12 1.70
CA VAL A 115 24.70 5.33 1.31
C VAL A 115 23.77 5.09 2.50
N GLU A 116 24.33 4.85 3.68
CA GLU A 116 23.58 4.58 4.91
C GLU A 116 22.79 5.82 5.34
N LEU A 117 23.36 7.02 5.22
CA LEU A 117 22.67 8.27 5.49
C LEU A 117 21.53 8.49 4.49
N LYS A 118 21.80 8.26 3.18
CA LYS A 118 20.74 8.34 2.15
C LYS A 118 19.58 7.40 2.48
N LEU A 119 19.89 6.15 2.84
CA LEU A 119 18.89 5.14 3.17
C LEU A 119 18.07 5.55 4.42
N THR A 120 18.70 6.12 5.43
CA THR A 120 18.01 6.62 6.63
C THR A 120 17.01 7.71 6.27
N VAL A 121 17.43 8.70 5.46
CA VAL A 121 16.53 9.77 4.98
C VAL A 121 15.43 9.23 4.09
N PHE A 122 15.75 8.32 3.18
CA PHE A 122 14.78 7.69 2.29
C PHE A 122 13.74 6.85 3.04
N THR A 123 14.14 6.17 4.10
CA THR A 123 13.21 5.45 4.98
C THR A 123 12.20 6.41 5.60
N TYR A 124 12.64 7.57 6.10
CA TYR A 124 11.74 8.60 6.61
C TYR A 124 10.80 9.13 5.52
N LEU A 125 11.35 9.52 4.35
CA LEU A 125 10.56 10.04 3.23
C LEU A 125 9.56 9.00 2.69
N SER A 126 9.95 7.73 2.63
CA SER A 126 9.06 6.65 2.18
C SER A 126 7.88 6.47 3.13
N ARG A 127 8.11 6.54 4.45
CA ARG A 127 7.03 6.44 5.45
C ARG A 127 6.04 7.60 5.38
N ASN A 128 6.48 8.77 4.92
CA ASN A 128 5.70 10.00 4.80
C ASN A 128 5.50 10.45 3.34
N LEU A 129 5.44 9.49 2.41
CA LEU A 129 5.53 9.71 0.97
C LEU A 129 4.53 10.75 0.44
N LEU A 130 3.26 10.66 0.83
CA LEU A 130 2.19 11.53 0.36
C LEU A 130 1.80 12.62 1.39
N GLU A 131 2.42 12.61 2.56
CA GLU A 131 2.29 13.63 3.60
C GLU A 131 3.23 14.82 3.37
N LEU A 132 4.29 14.63 2.56
CA LEU A 132 5.33 15.62 2.27
C LEU A 132 5.43 15.93 0.77
N PRO A 133 4.34 16.31 0.08
CA PRO A 133 4.33 16.43 -1.39
C PRO A 133 5.32 17.48 -1.92
N HIS A 134 5.59 18.54 -1.15
CA HIS A 134 6.54 19.58 -1.54
C HIS A 134 7.99 19.09 -1.53
N LEU A 135 8.36 18.18 -0.61
CA LEU A 135 9.70 17.60 -0.54
C LEU A 135 9.87 16.55 -1.64
N ILE A 136 8.87 15.73 -1.85
CA ILE A 136 8.90 14.66 -2.87
C ILE A 136 8.98 15.23 -4.30
N LYS A 137 8.43 16.42 -4.55
CA LYS A 137 8.58 17.10 -5.83
C LYS A 137 10.03 17.48 -6.17
N CYS A 138 10.91 17.61 -5.18
CA CYS A 138 12.33 17.88 -5.37
C CYS A 138 13.12 16.63 -5.83
N LEU A 139 12.52 15.43 -5.73
CA LEU A 139 13.14 14.18 -6.10
C LEU A 139 12.89 13.85 -7.58
N ASN A 140 13.85 13.18 -8.21
CA ASN A 140 13.70 12.65 -9.55
C ASN A 140 12.82 11.39 -9.57
N ASP A 141 12.43 10.92 -10.75
CA ASP A 141 11.50 9.80 -10.88
C ASP A 141 12.10 8.46 -10.41
N ALA A 142 13.42 8.26 -10.55
CA ALA A 142 14.10 7.06 -10.04
C ALA A 142 14.08 7.03 -8.51
N GLU A 143 14.31 8.17 -7.85
CA GLU A 143 14.24 8.32 -6.40
C GLU A 143 12.81 8.08 -5.89
N LYS A 144 11.78 8.58 -6.59
CA LYS A 144 10.37 8.29 -6.24
C LYS A 144 10.05 6.80 -6.34
N VAL A 145 10.55 6.11 -7.36
CA VAL A 145 10.39 4.65 -7.48
C VAL A 145 11.09 3.93 -6.33
N GLU A 146 12.31 4.36 -5.96
CA GLU A 146 13.04 3.82 -4.81
C GLU A 146 12.24 4.00 -3.50
N LEU A 147 11.63 5.17 -3.27
CA LEU A 147 10.79 5.42 -2.10
C LEU A 147 9.54 4.51 -2.06
N VAL A 148 8.86 4.34 -3.20
CA VAL A 148 7.72 3.43 -3.29
C VAL A 148 8.14 1.99 -3.01
N HIS A 149 9.30 1.57 -3.52
CA HIS A 149 9.84 0.23 -3.27
C HIS A 149 10.15 0.02 -1.78
N LEU A 150 10.73 1.01 -1.10
CA LEU A 150 11.00 0.94 0.34
C LEU A 150 9.70 0.79 1.16
N ARG A 151 8.57 1.35 0.71
CA ARG A 151 7.29 1.23 1.42
C ARG A 151 6.70 -0.17 1.42
N ILE A 152 7.07 -1.01 0.48
CA ILE A 152 6.57 -2.39 0.34
C ILE A 152 7.60 -3.43 0.79
N GLN A 153 8.61 -3.00 1.54
CA GLN A 153 9.58 -3.87 2.18
C GLN A 153 9.21 -4.12 3.64
N GLY A 154 9.58 -5.29 4.15
CA GLY A 154 9.30 -5.69 5.52
C GLY A 154 8.16 -6.71 5.62
N ASP A 155 7.59 -6.82 6.81
CA ASP A 155 6.56 -7.81 7.10
C ASP A 155 5.20 -7.35 6.56
N ARG A 156 4.65 -8.20 5.69
CA ARG A 156 3.34 -8.00 5.10
C ARG A 156 2.27 -8.67 5.93
N HIS A 157 1.28 -7.91 6.35
CA HIS A 157 0.19 -8.40 7.19
C HIS A 157 -1.14 -8.40 6.45
N LEU A 158 -1.89 -9.48 6.60
CA LEU A 158 -3.27 -9.56 6.15
C LEU A 158 -4.15 -8.69 7.04
N CYS A 159 -4.92 -7.83 6.40
CA CYS A 159 -5.84 -6.91 7.05
C CYS A 159 -7.28 -7.15 6.60
N SER A 160 -8.23 -6.86 7.48
CA SER A 160 -9.65 -6.91 7.19
C SER A 160 -10.34 -5.63 7.65
N LEU A 161 -11.32 -5.18 6.87
CA LEU A 161 -12.13 -4.01 7.13
C LEU A 161 -13.59 -4.32 6.88
N ARG A 162 -14.45 -4.10 7.87
CA ARG A 162 -15.91 -4.19 7.72
C ARG A 162 -16.44 -3.00 6.93
N LYS A 163 -17.07 -3.28 5.80
CA LYS A 163 -17.60 -2.25 4.91
C LYS A 163 -19.02 -1.84 5.23
N GLU A 164 -19.90 -2.78 5.51
CA GLU A 164 -21.33 -2.52 5.68
C GLU A 164 -21.83 -2.99 7.04
N ASN A 165 -22.79 -2.27 7.53
CA ASN A 165 -23.61 -2.65 8.66
C ASN A 165 -25.04 -2.87 8.19
N LEU A 166 -25.42 -4.13 7.99
CA LEU A 166 -26.76 -4.50 7.50
C LEU A 166 -27.80 -4.60 8.62
N THR A 167 -27.41 -4.28 9.85
CA THR A 167 -28.36 -4.28 10.95
C THR A 167 -29.32 -3.11 10.84
N SER A 168 -30.55 -3.32 11.32
CA SER A 168 -31.62 -2.32 11.25
C SER A 168 -31.20 -1.01 11.92
N TRP A 169 -31.73 0.10 11.48
CA TRP A 169 -31.51 1.47 11.96
C TRP A 169 -31.59 1.65 13.50
N ASN A 170 -32.23 0.71 14.20
CA ASN A 170 -32.45 0.73 15.65
C ASN A 170 -31.47 -0.18 16.42
N ASP A 171 -30.46 -0.74 15.75
CA ASP A 171 -29.49 -1.61 16.41
C ASP A 171 -28.36 -0.78 17.03
N PRO A 172 -28.12 -0.90 18.35
CA PRO A 172 -26.99 -0.22 19.00
C PRO A 172 -25.62 -0.59 18.43
N GLU A 173 -25.50 -1.66 17.63
CA GLU A 173 -24.27 -1.97 16.88
C GLU A 173 -24.01 -1.00 15.72
N THR A 174 -25.02 -0.28 15.22
CA THR A 174 -24.83 0.73 14.18
C THR A 174 -24.00 1.92 14.63
N GLU A 175 -23.90 2.15 15.93
CA GLU A 175 -23.09 3.22 16.52
C GLU A 175 -21.66 2.80 16.83
N ARG A 176 -21.33 1.50 16.71
CA ARG A 176 -19.99 1.01 17.00
C ARG A 176 -18.99 1.49 15.96
N ALA A 177 -17.86 1.95 16.47
CA ALA A 177 -16.71 2.29 15.64
C ALA A 177 -16.26 1.08 14.79
N ARG A 178 -15.93 1.34 13.55
CA ARG A 178 -15.36 0.32 12.63
C ARG A 178 -13.84 0.36 12.73
N HIS A 179 -13.23 -0.80 12.77
CA HIS A 179 -11.78 -0.93 12.88
C HIS A 179 -11.22 -1.67 11.66
N ILE A 180 -9.98 -1.35 11.33
CA ILE A 180 -9.12 -2.23 10.55
C ILE A 180 -8.52 -3.24 11.51
N PHE A 181 -8.66 -4.53 11.20
CA PHE A 181 -8.01 -5.61 11.94
C PHE A 181 -6.84 -6.15 11.13
N THR A 182 -5.80 -6.59 11.81
CA THR A 182 -4.66 -7.30 11.22
C THR A 182 -4.51 -8.67 11.85
N LEU A 183 -4.17 -9.65 11.04
CA LEU A 183 -3.86 -11.00 11.47
C LEU A 183 -2.38 -11.05 11.90
N LYS A 184 -2.12 -11.40 13.16
CA LYS A 184 -0.77 -11.60 13.71
C LYS A 184 -0.51 -13.08 13.98
N GLY A 185 0.70 -13.52 13.70
CA GLY A 185 1.09 -14.92 13.76
C GLY A 185 1.02 -15.60 12.40
N SER A 186 0.94 -16.93 12.38
CA SER A 186 0.71 -17.65 11.13
C SER A 186 -0.71 -17.45 10.63
N GLU A 187 -0.92 -17.46 9.32
CA GLU A 187 -2.27 -17.30 8.74
C GLU A 187 -3.25 -18.37 9.21
N ASP A 188 -2.76 -19.56 9.57
CA ASP A 188 -3.62 -20.68 9.99
C ASP A 188 -3.98 -20.66 11.50
N ASN A 189 -3.14 -20.05 12.36
CA ASN A 189 -3.30 -20.06 13.82
C ASN A 189 -3.08 -18.70 14.46
N GLY A 190 -3.18 -17.63 13.71
CA GLY A 190 -3.02 -16.28 14.22
C GLY A 190 -4.30 -15.73 14.88
N ASP A 191 -4.15 -14.57 15.49
CA ASP A 191 -5.25 -13.80 16.08
C ASP A 191 -5.42 -12.45 15.39
N TRP A 192 -6.66 -11.98 15.30
CA TRP A 192 -6.98 -10.67 14.75
C TRP A 192 -6.89 -9.59 15.83
N TYR A 193 -6.14 -8.53 15.53
CA TYR A 193 -5.96 -7.37 16.41
C TYR A 193 -6.40 -6.08 15.72
N PRO A 194 -7.10 -5.17 16.44
CA PRO A 194 -7.44 -3.88 15.89
C PRO A 194 -6.18 -3.02 15.70
N VAL A 195 -6.07 -2.37 14.54
CA VAL A 195 -4.95 -1.49 14.18
C VAL A 195 -5.35 -0.03 14.32
N THR A 196 -6.47 0.35 13.73
CA THR A 196 -6.98 1.72 13.73
C THR A 196 -8.49 1.74 13.58
N GLU A 197 -9.10 2.78 14.12
CA GLU A 197 -10.51 3.10 13.92
C GLU A 197 -10.70 3.89 12.62
N LEU A 198 -11.79 3.63 11.90
CA LEU A 198 -12.15 4.43 10.74
C LEU A 198 -12.59 5.84 11.17
N PRO A 199 -12.14 6.90 10.48
CA PRO A 199 -12.42 8.29 10.87
C PRO A 199 -13.84 8.74 10.47
N PHE A 200 -14.77 7.82 10.28
CA PHE A 200 -16.17 8.10 9.97
C PHE A 200 -17.09 7.11 10.66
N ARG A 201 -18.33 7.55 10.87
CA ARG A 201 -19.34 6.74 11.55
C ARG A 201 -19.77 5.54 10.72
N ALA A 202 -20.45 4.61 11.37
CA ALA A 202 -21.00 3.41 10.73
C ALA A 202 -22.10 3.70 9.67
N ASP A 203 -22.49 4.95 9.51
CA ASP A 203 -23.50 5.42 8.56
C ASP A 203 -22.96 5.65 7.13
N LYS A 204 -21.66 5.49 6.88
CA LYS A 204 -21.09 5.52 5.53
C LYS A 204 -21.16 4.13 4.89
N TRP A 205 -21.77 4.04 3.72
CA TRP A 205 -22.13 2.79 3.04
C TRP A 205 -21.59 2.75 1.60
N CYS A 206 -21.47 1.55 1.04
CA CYS A 206 -21.13 1.32 -0.37
C CYS A 206 -19.86 2.04 -0.85
N PHE A 207 -18.92 2.30 0.04
CA PHE A 207 -17.59 2.72 -0.34
C PHE A 207 -16.78 1.53 -0.88
N THR A 208 -15.76 1.79 -1.65
CA THR A 208 -14.81 0.77 -2.09
C THR A 208 -13.43 1.03 -1.52
N THR A 209 -12.63 -0.01 -1.40
CA THR A 209 -11.26 0.08 -0.89
C THR A 209 -10.27 -0.37 -1.94
N VAL A 210 -9.10 0.24 -1.94
CA VAL A 210 -7.97 -0.15 -2.78
C VAL A 210 -6.67 0.19 -2.08
N VAL A 211 -5.66 -0.66 -2.25
CA VAL A 211 -4.31 -0.40 -1.76
C VAL A 211 -3.43 0.04 -2.91
N LEU A 212 -2.76 1.16 -2.74
CA LEU A 212 -1.77 1.68 -3.68
C LEU A 212 -0.57 2.25 -2.90
N ASN A 213 0.64 1.85 -3.28
CA ASN A 213 1.89 2.30 -2.63
C ASN A 213 1.86 2.13 -1.10
N ASN A 214 1.33 1.02 -0.62
CA ASN A 214 1.12 0.74 0.81
C ASN A 214 0.30 1.81 1.56
N TYR A 215 -0.65 2.44 0.88
CA TYR A 215 -1.73 3.22 1.48
C TYR A 215 -3.05 2.54 1.21
N LEU A 216 -3.92 2.50 2.21
CA LEU A 216 -5.29 2.08 2.02
C LEU A 216 -6.15 3.29 1.68
N TYR A 217 -6.84 3.23 0.55
CA TYR A 217 -7.83 4.23 0.15
C TYR A 217 -9.24 3.74 0.40
N VAL A 218 -10.08 4.61 0.94
CA VAL A 218 -11.52 4.41 1.11
C VAL A 218 -12.22 5.45 0.25
N ILE A 219 -12.88 5.01 -0.82
CA ILE A 219 -13.34 5.88 -1.91
C ILE A 219 -14.84 5.78 -2.09
N GLY A 220 -15.49 6.92 -2.31
CA GLY A 220 -16.91 7.01 -2.64
C GLY A 220 -17.85 6.60 -1.51
N GLY A 221 -18.97 6.00 -1.90
CA GLY A 221 -20.04 5.63 -0.98
C GLY A 221 -21.03 6.74 -0.74
N TYR A 222 -21.97 6.50 0.15
CA TYR A 222 -22.98 7.45 0.55
C TYR A 222 -23.27 7.37 2.05
N ARG A 223 -23.91 8.41 2.56
CA ARG A 223 -24.37 8.49 3.95
C ARG A 223 -25.82 8.93 3.97
N GLN A 224 -26.63 8.32 4.85
CA GLN A 224 -27.97 8.80 5.10
C GLN A 224 -27.94 9.82 6.24
N HIS A 225 -28.53 10.97 5.99
CA HIS A 225 -28.70 12.00 7.00
C HIS A 225 -30.14 12.03 7.48
N VAL A 226 -30.38 11.90 8.78
CA VAL A 226 -31.72 11.83 9.39
C VAL A 226 -32.63 13.00 8.99
N LYS A 227 -32.06 14.18 8.76
CA LYS A 227 -32.79 15.40 8.41
C LYS A 227 -32.67 15.85 6.95
N ARG A 228 -31.70 15.35 6.19
CA ARG A 228 -31.34 15.86 4.85
C ARG A 228 -31.46 14.82 3.73
N GLY A 229 -31.83 13.58 4.06
CA GLY A 229 -31.82 12.49 3.10
C GLY A 229 -30.43 11.93 2.81
N TRP A 230 -30.21 11.46 1.58
CA TRP A 230 -28.96 10.81 1.19
C TRP A 230 -27.89 11.83 0.79
N GLU A 231 -26.69 11.67 1.35
CA GLU A 231 -25.51 12.45 0.99
C GLU A 231 -24.51 11.56 0.24
N PHE A 232 -24.20 11.92 -1.00
CA PHE A 232 -23.31 11.17 -1.89
C PHE A 232 -21.93 11.82 -2.05
N LYS A 233 -21.81 13.07 -1.66
CA LYS A 233 -20.59 13.86 -1.79
C LYS A 233 -19.65 13.61 -0.63
N LEU A 234 -19.15 12.38 -0.53
CA LEU A 234 -18.26 11.99 0.56
C LEU A 234 -16.80 12.14 0.14
N ALA A 235 -16.02 12.75 1.00
CA ALA A 235 -14.57 12.78 0.86
C ALA A 235 -14.01 11.36 0.77
N SER A 236 -13.03 11.17 -0.10
CA SER A 236 -12.18 9.99 -0.08
C SER A 236 -11.16 10.12 1.05
N LEU A 237 -10.72 8.99 1.58
CA LEU A 237 -9.81 8.92 2.72
C LEU A 237 -8.64 8.01 2.38
N ARG A 238 -7.50 8.34 2.95
CA ARG A 238 -6.26 7.57 2.81
C ARG A 238 -5.70 7.27 4.20
N TYR A 239 -5.37 6.01 4.44
CA TYR A 239 -4.70 5.56 5.67
C TYR A 239 -3.23 5.24 5.39
N ASN A 240 -2.34 5.77 6.22
CA ASN A 240 -0.92 5.46 6.21
C ASN A 240 -0.60 4.47 7.33
N PRO A 241 -0.23 3.21 7.04
CA PRO A 241 0.04 2.20 8.07
C PRO A 241 1.28 2.51 8.91
N PHE A 242 2.28 3.23 8.38
CA PHE A 242 3.51 3.57 9.12
C PHE A 242 3.32 4.65 10.18
N THR A 243 2.39 5.57 9.95
CA THR A 243 2.11 6.67 10.89
C THR A 243 0.79 6.51 11.62
N HIS A 244 0.02 5.47 11.28
CA HIS A 244 -1.35 5.23 11.76
C HIS A 244 -2.29 6.42 11.54
N ALA A 245 -1.98 7.28 10.56
CA ALA A 245 -2.72 8.49 10.28
C ALA A 245 -3.70 8.34 9.12
N TRP A 246 -4.85 8.99 9.26
CA TRP A 246 -5.83 9.17 8.20
C TRP A 246 -5.73 10.57 7.61
N ALA A 247 -5.81 10.67 6.29
CA ALA A 247 -5.87 11.93 5.56
C ALA A 247 -7.07 11.94 4.61
N THR A 248 -7.67 13.11 4.45
CA THR A 248 -8.68 13.33 3.42
C THR A 248 -7.99 13.54 2.08
N THR A 249 -8.54 12.94 1.02
CA THR A 249 -8.06 13.07 -0.36
C THR A 249 -9.16 13.63 -1.24
N ALA A 250 -8.81 14.05 -2.45
CA ALA A 250 -9.76 14.56 -3.42
C ALA A 250 -10.94 13.60 -3.61
N PRO A 251 -12.18 14.09 -3.62
CA PRO A 251 -13.36 13.29 -3.88
C PRO A 251 -13.44 12.92 -5.36
N LEU A 252 -14.16 11.83 -5.67
CA LEU A 252 -14.54 11.49 -7.04
C LEU A 252 -15.23 12.68 -7.74
N ILE A 253 -14.99 12.87 -9.02
CA ILE A 253 -15.68 13.87 -9.84
C ILE A 253 -17.17 13.50 -9.97
N LYS A 254 -17.44 12.20 -10.19
CA LYS A 254 -18.79 11.64 -10.23
C LYS A 254 -19.11 10.85 -8.98
N HIS A 255 -20.28 11.09 -8.39
CA HIS A 255 -20.72 10.39 -7.18
C HIS A 255 -21.19 8.99 -7.55
N ARG A 256 -20.43 8.00 -7.13
CA ARG A 256 -20.65 6.59 -7.47
C ARG A 256 -20.94 5.76 -6.23
N ARG A 257 -21.79 4.76 -6.41
CA ARG A 257 -21.95 3.63 -5.50
C ARG A 257 -21.77 2.32 -6.28
N HIS A 258 -21.37 1.26 -5.61
CA HIS A 258 -21.19 -0.06 -6.20
C HIS A 258 -20.29 -0.03 -7.45
N PHE A 259 -19.12 0.53 -7.33
CA PHE A 259 -18.13 0.62 -8.40
C PHE A 259 -16.86 -0.13 -8.01
N SER A 260 -16.03 -0.44 -9.00
CA SER A 260 -14.71 -1.01 -8.77
C SER A 260 -13.65 0.09 -8.68
N ALA A 261 -12.78 0.00 -7.67
CA ALA A 261 -11.54 0.78 -7.60
C ALA A 261 -10.35 -0.15 -7.80
N VAL A 262 -9.52 0.17 -8.79
CA VAL A 262 -8.41 -0.69 -9.23
C VAL A 262 -7.12 0.11 -9.25
N ALA A 263 -6.08 -0.39 -8.59
CA ALA A 263 -4.74 0.18 -8.66
C ALA A 263 -4.00 -0.37 -9.89
N CYS A 264 -3.47 0.51 -10.73
CA CYS A 264 -2.70 0.16 -11.92
C CYS A 264 -1.71 1.27 -12.27
N GLU A 265 -0.44 0.92 -12.58
CA GLU A 265 0.60 1.87 -13.01
C GLU A 265 0.70 3.13 -12.12
N GLY A 266 0.62 2.95 -10.78
CA GLY A 266 0.76 4.04 -9.83
C GLY A 266 -0.46 4.96 -9.68
N CYS A 267 -1.58 4.64 -10.33
CA CYS A 267 -2.85 5.37 -10.26
C CYS A 267 -3.97 4.46 -9.74
N ILE A 268 -5.08 5.07 -9.31
CA ILE A 268 -6.33 4.36 -8.97
C ILE A 268 -7.38 4.70 -10.02
N TYR A 269 -8.04 3.68 -10.54
CA TYR A 269 -9.12 3.83 -11.50
C TYR A 269 -10.45 3.47 -10.89
N ALA A 270 -11.44 4.37 -10.99
CA ALA A 270 -12.82 4.13 -10.61
C ALA A 270 -13.63 3.77 -11.85
N VAL A 271 -14.13 2.54 -11.89
CA VAL A 271 -14.78 1.96 -13.07
C VAL A 271 -16.21 1.55 -12.74
N GLY A 272 -17.15 1.96 -13.58
CA GLY A 272 -18.56 1.59 -13.47
C GLY A 272 -19.27 2.20 -12.26
N GLY A 273 -20.23 1.46 -11.74
CA GLY A 273 -21.07 1.88 -10.63
C GLY A 273 -22.34 2.59 -11.05
N TRP A 274 -23.15 2.88 -10.05
CA TRP A 274 -24.45 3.50 -10.23
C TRP A 274 -24.42 4.97 -9.84
N TYR A 275 -25.13 5.76 -10.62
CA TYR A 275 -25.28 7.19 -10.42
C TYR A 275 -26.57 7.54 -9.68
N LEU A 276 -26.47 8.50 -8.77
CA LEU A 276 -27.62 9.15 -8.14
C LEU A 276 -27.36 10.66 -8.15
N ASP A 277 -27.85 11.35 -9.16
CA ASP A 277 -27.61 12.80 -9.30
C ASP A 277 -28.66 13.66 -8.61
N SER A 278 -29.73 13.07 -8.13
CA SER A 278 -30.75 13.77 -7.38
C SER A 278 -31.60 12.79 -6.57
N LEU A 279 -32.33 13.30 -5.62
CA LEU A 279 -33.47 12.65 -4.96
C LEU A 279 -34.52 12.24 -6.03
N VAL A 280 -34.13 11.33 -6.90
CA VAL A 280 -35.04 10.89 -7.96
C VAL A 280 -35.90 9.79 -7.40
N THR A 281 -37.16 9.92 -7.68
CA THR A 281 -38.21 8.94 -7.42
C THR A 281 -37.78 7.53 -7.84
N PRO A 282 -38.28 6.47 -7.20
CA PRO A 282 -37.90 5.07 -7.46
C PRO A 282 -38.02 4.62 -8.92
N ASP A 283 -38.74 5.38 -9.74
CA ASP A 283 -39.03 5.07 -11.16
C ASP A 283 -38.04 5.66 -12.16
N SER A 284 -37.08 6.44 -11.75
CA SER A 284 -36.08 6.92 -12.69
C SER A 284 -34.96 5.88 -12.88
N SER A 285 -34.78 5.48 -14.12
CA SER A 285 -33.75 4.58 -14.59
C SER A 285 -32.39 4.97 -13.98
N THR A 286 -31.88 4.14 -13.09
CA THR A 286 -30.52 4.26 -12.59
C THR A 286 -29.58 4.07 -13.76
N ALA A 287 -28.98 5.16 -14.23
CA ALA A 287 -28.02 5.08 -15.33
C ALA A 287 -26.69 4.51 -14.86
N LEU A 288 -26.22 3.52 -15.58
CA LEU A 288 -24.90 2.98 -15.39
C LEU A 288 -23.83 4.00 -15.82
N TYR A 289 -22.79 4.16 -15.02
CA TYR A 289 -21.66 4.99 -15.44
C TYR A 289 -20.76 4.28 -16.45
N THR A 290 -20.66 4.85 -17.62
CA THR A 290 -19.62 4.52 -18.59
C THR A 290 -18.34 5.31 -18.36
N ALA A 291 -18.43 6.46 -17.68
CA ALA A 291 -17.27 7.29 -17.38
C ALA A 291 -16.29 6.59 -16.42
N VAL A 292 -15.04 6.60 -16.78
CA VAL A 292 -13.93 6.10 -15.96
C VAL A 292 -13.10 7.28 -15.45
N GLU A 293 -12.79 7.24 -14.16
CA GLU A 293 -11.96 8.26 -13.52
C GLU A 293 -10.63 7.66 -13.07
N CYS A 294 -9.56 8.43 -13.23
CA CYS A 294 -8.21 8.08 -12.82
C CYS A 294 -7.73 9.06 -11.75
N TYR A 295 -7.27 8.54 -10.63
CA TYR A 295 -6.69 9.30 -9.53
C TYR A 295 -5.18 9.25 -9.56
N ASP A 296 -4.55 10.42 -9.55
CA ASP A 296 -3.12 10.57 -9.35
C ASP A 296 -2.83 10.86 -7.87
N PRO A 297 -2.18 9.95 -7.14
CA PRO A 297 -1.88 10.15 -5.73
C PRO A 297 -0.85 11.26 -5.45
N TRP A 298 0.01 11.58 -6.43
CA TRP A 298 1.03 12.61 -6.29
C TRP A 298 0.45 14.03 -6.39
N GLY A 299 -0.55 14.18 -7.25
CA GLY A 299 -1.27 15.44 -7.44
C GLY A 299 -2.51 15.59 -6.56
N ASP A 300 -2.94 14.51 -5.91
CA ASP A 300 -4.24 14.42 -5.20
C ASP A 300 -5.40 14.91 -6.08
N THR A 301 -5.49 14.37 -7.30
CA THR A 301 -6.48 14.81 -8.28
C THR A 301 -7.10 13.65 -9.04
N TRP A 302 -8.39 13.77 -9.33
CA TRP A 302 -9.12 12.88 -10.25
C TRP A 302 -9.25 13.53 -11.62
N ARG A 303 -9.16 12.73 -12.67
CA ARG A 303 -9.42 13.13 -14.06
C ARG A 303 -10.22 12.07 -14.77
N PHE A 304 -11.00 12.46 -15.78
CA PHE A 304 -11.62 11.48 -16.68
C PHE A 304 -10.58 10.89 -17.62
N VAL A 305 -10.76 9.63 -17.92
CA VAL A 305 -10.08 8.91 -19.00
C VAL A 305 -11.13 8.38 -19.97
N SER A 306 -10.72 7.68 -21.03
CA SER A 306 -11.64 7.12 -22.03
C SER A 306 -12.71 6.27 -21.38
N SER A 307 -13.97 6.59 -21.68
CA SER A 307 -15.13 5.91 -21.13
C SER A 307 -15.27 4.49 -21.67
N LEU A 308 -15.96 3.64 -20.92
CA LEU A 308 -16.37 2.30 -21.38
C LEU A 308 -17.12 2.42 -22.72
N PRO A 309 -16.75 1.63 -23.76
CA PRO A 309 -17.23 1.83 -25.14
C PRO A 309 -18.64 1.29 -25.40
N LEU A 310 -19.46 1.08 -24.37
CA LEU A 310 -20.72 0.35 -24.49
C LEU A 310 -21.92 1.12 -23.94
N THR A 311 -23.03 1.10 -24.72
CA THR A 311 -24.30 1.71 -24.35
C THR A 311 -25.28 0.73 -23.69
N ASP A 312 -25.19 -0.58 -23.99
CA ASP A 312 -26.13 -1.62 -23.52
C ASP A 312 -25.51 -2.57 -22.48
N PHE A 313 -24.46 -2.12 -21.81
CA PHE A 313 -23.67 -2.93 -20.92
C PHE A 313 -24.18 -2.80 -19.47
N GLN A 314 -24.56 -3.91 -18.87
CA GLN A 314 -24.82 -3.99 -17.43
C GLN A 314 -23.72 -4.76 -16.73
N PHE A 315 -23.16 -4.15 -15.70
CA PHE A 315 -22.37 -4.92 -14.74
C PHE A 315 -23.30 -5.87 -13.98
N THR A 316 -22.91 -7.11 -13.86
CA THR A 316 -23.64 -8.07 -13.03
C THR A 316 -23.56 -7.59 -11.59
N VAL A 317 -24.63 -6.97 -11.11
CA VAL A 317 -24.74 -6.62 -9.69
C VAL A 317 -25.11 -7.92 -8.97
N SER A 318 -24.17 -8.55 -8.33
CA SER A 318 -24.48 -9.63 -7.40
C SER A 318 -25.16 -9.05 -6.15
N LEU A 319 -25.82 -9.88 -5.40
CA LEU A 319 -26.44 -9.51 -4.11
C LEU A 319 -25.43 -8.93 -3.10
N SER A 320 -24.14 -9.22 -3.25
CA SER A 320 -23.07 -8.52 -2.56
C SER A 320 -22.68 -7.30 -3.36
N HIS A 321 -23.09 -6.14 -2.94
CA HIS A 321 -22.93 -4.84 -3.59
C HIS A 321 -21.48 -4.38 -3.86
N ASP A 322 -20.50 -5.20 -3.56
CA ASP A 322 -19.08 -4.85 -3.51
C ASP A 322 -18.17 -5.73 -4.36
N VAL A 323 -18.71 -6.45 -5.30
CA VAL A 323 -17.91 -7.31 -6.16
C VAL A 323 -17.11 -6.47 -7.15
N PRO A 324 -15.77 -6.55 -7.14
CA PRO A 324 -14.96 -5.90 -8.14
C PRO A 324 -15.21 -6.56 -9.50
N LEU A 325 -15.83 -5.80 -10.41
CA LEU A 325 -16.02 -6.20 -11.81
C LEU A 325 -14.86 -5.72 -12.69
N ALA A 326 -13.96 -4.98 -12.13
CA ALA A 326 -12.72 -4.55 -12.77
C ALA A 326 -11.53 -5.02 -11.97
N THR A 327 -10.48 -5.36 -12.68
CA THR A 327 -9.19 -5.77 -12.10
C THR A 327 -8.04 -5.25 -12.95
N SER A 328 -6.81 -5.33 -12.43
CA SER A 328 -5.59 -4.99 -13.18
C SER A 328 -4.72 -6.23 -13.39
N LEU A 329 -4.02 -6.25 -14.52
CA LEU A 329 -2.97 -7.21 -14.79
C LEU A 329 -1.92 -6.53 -15.69
N GLY A 330 -0.68 -6.41 -15.19
CA GLY A 330 0.35 -5.60 -15.85
C GLY A 330 -0.04 -4.13 -15.92
N HIS A 331 0.04 -3.54 -17.11
CA HIS A 331 -0.32 -2.13 -17.38
C HIS A 331 -1.74 -1.96 -17.92
N CYS A 332 -2.56 -2.99 -17.83
CA CYS A 332 -3.94 -2.94 -18.33
C CYS A 332 -4.96 -3.14 -17.22
N LEU A 333 -6.11 -2.50 -17.39
CA LEU A 333 -7.32 -2.83 -16.64
C LEU A 333 -8.19 -3.77 -17.47
N TYR A 334 -8.91 -4.62 -16.78
CA TYR A 334 -9.86 -5.55 -17.38
C TYR A 334 -11.21 -5.36 -16.70
N VAL A 335 -12.26 -5.34 -17.50
CA VAL A 335 -13.64 -5.16 -17.03
C VAL A 335 -14.48 -6.29 -17.55
N LEU A 336 -15.11 -7.03 -16.63
CA LEU A 336 -16.04 -8.10 -16.93
C LEU A 336 -17.47 -7.60 -16.73
N GLY A 337 -18.31 -7.76 -17.73
CA GLY A 337 -19.70 -7.40 -17.66
C GLY A 337 -20.59 -8.38 -18.40
N SER A 338 -21.89 -8.08 -18.42
CA SER A 338 -22.88 -8.90 -19.12
C SER A 338 -23.65 -8.06 -20.12
N ILE A 339 -23.93 -8.62 -21.30
CA ILE A 339 -24.80 -8.01 -22.30
C ILE A 339 -26.25 -8.27 -21.88
N GLN A 340 -26.99 -7.22 -21.64
CA GLN A 340 -28.37 -7.27 -21.08
C GLN A 340 -29.33 -8.15 -21.90
N ARG A 341 -29.21 -8.13 -23.23
CA ARG A 341 -30.12 -8.86 -24.13
C ARG A 341 -29.85 -10.36 -24.18
N THR A 342 -28.59 -10.76 -24.11
CA THR A 342 -28.17 -12.15 -24.38
C THR A 342 -27.72 -12.88 -23.12
N GLY A 343 -27.40 -12.14 -22.05
CA GLY A 343 -26.76 -12.69 -20.85
C GLY A 343 -25.29 -13.09 -21.05
N GLU A 344 -24.74 -12.82 -22.24
CA GLU A 344 -23.34 -13.12 -22.55
C GLU A 344 -22.40 -12.24 -21.74
N LYS A 345 -21.29 -12.83 -21.29
CA LYS A 345 -20.23 -12.09 -20.60
C LYS A 345 -19.34 -11.39 -21.63
N LEU A 346 -19.04 -10.14 -21.39
CA LEU A 346 -18.15 -9.33 -22.20
C LEU A 346 -16.90 -8.97 -21.39
N LEU A 347 -15.73 -9.17 -21.99
CA LEU A 347 -14.45 -8.83 -21.39
C LEU A 347 -13.80 -7.70 -22.17
N LEU A 348 -13.60 -6.58 -21.49
CA LEU A 348 -12.95 -5.39 -22.03
C LEU A 348 -11.55 -5.24 -21.43
N GLN A 349 -10.64 -4.76 -22.25
CA GLN A 349 -9.29 -4.38 -21.84
C GLN A 349 -9.09 -2.88 -22.07
N TYR A 350 -8.58 -2.21 -21.05
CA TYR A 350 -8.16 -0.82 -21.13
C TYR A 350 -6.64 -0.74 -21.01
N ASN A 351 -6.00 -0.15 -22.01
CA ASN A 351 -4.56 0.12 -21.99
C ASN A 351 -4.32 1.49 -21.35
N THR A 352 -3.71 1.53 -20.18
CA THR A 352 -3.49 2.76 -19.42
C THR A 352 -2.52 3.71 -20.08
N ARG A 353 -1.61 3.20 -20.93
CA ARG A 353 -0.57 4.00 -21.63
C ARG A 353 -1.11 4.67 -22.88
N HIS A 354 -2.10 4.06 -23.52
CA HIS A 354 -2.68 4.56 -24.78
C HIS A 354 -4.07 5.17 -24.60
N ASP A 355 -4.61 5.15 -23.38
CA ASP A 355 -5.98 5.61 -23.07
C ASP A 355 -7.02 5.04 -24.04
N SER A 356 -6.98 3.73 -24.26
CA SER A 356 -7.82 3.07 -25.25
C SER A 356 -8.39 1.75 -24.77
N TRP A 357 -9.63 1.49 -25.20
CA TRP A 357 -10.36 0.25 -24.91
C TRP A 357 -10.29 -0.72 -26.09
N SER A 358 -10.26 -2.00 -25.78
CA SER A 358 -10.42 -3.10 -26.72
C SER A 358 -11.31 -4.19 -26.12
N GLU A 359 -12.07 -4.85 -26.98
CA GLU A 359 -12.86 -6.01 -26.60
C GLU A 359 -12.02 -7.29 -26.77
N LEU A 360 -12.00 -8.14 -25.75
CA LEU A 360 -11.32 -9.43 -25.80
C LEU A 360 -12.34 -10.54 -26.08
N LEU A 361 -12.10 -11.30 -27.11
CA LEU A 361 -12.90 -12.47 -27.49
C LEU A 361 -12.19 -13.78 -27.06
N PRO A 362 -12.92 -14.87 -26.84
CA PRO A 362 -14.37 -15.09 -26.94
C PRO A 362 -15.11 -14.73 -25.64
N THR A 363 -16.43 -14.51 -25.75
CA THR A 363 -17.33 -14.41 -24.61
C THR A 363 -17.46 -15.76 -23.87
N LEU A 364 -17.77 -15.73 -22.57
CA LEU A 364 -18.18 -16.91 -21.85
C LEU A 364 -19.45 -17.49 -22.48
N THR A 365 -19.52 -18.81 -22.57
CA THR A 365 -20.68 -19.48 -23.15
C THR A 365 -21.95 -19.20 -22.33
N ARG A 366 -23.11 -19.27 -22.97
CA ARG A 366 -24.40 -18.96 -22.36
C ARG A 366 -24.75 -19.82 -21.14
N ALA A 367 -24.23 -21.03 -21.07
CA ALA A 367 -24.42 -21.94 -19.92
C ALA A 367 -23.78 -21.43 -18.64
N ASP A 368 -22.68 -20.66 -18.75
CA ASP A 368 -21.95 -20.10 -17.62
C ASP A 368 -22.38 -18.64 -17.33
N ALA A 369 -23.12 -18.02 -18.25
CA ALA A 369 -23.60 -16.64 -18.15
C ALA A 369 -24.65 -16.45 -17.05
N ASP A 370 -25.37 -17.50 -16.68
CA ASP A 370 -26.44 -17.45 -15.67
C ASP A 370 -25.93 -17.46 -14.22
N LEU A 371 -24.60 -17.69 -14.02
CA LEU A 371 -24.01 -17.68 -12.70
C LEU A 371 -23.60 -16.24 -12.32
N PRO A 372 -24.09 -15.72 -11.19
CA PRO A 372 -23.65 -14.40 -10.73
C PRO A 372 -22.15 -14.41 -10.48
N THR A 373 -21.45 -13.45 -11.05
CA THR A 373 -20.03 -13.24 -10.80
C THR A 373 -19.85 -12.61 -9.42
N LEU A 374 -19.12 -13.29 -8.55
CA LEU A 374 -18.78 -12.78 -7.21
C LEU A 374 -17.44 -12.05 -7.21
N TYR A 375 -16.44 -12.61 -7.90
CA TYR A 375 -15.11 -12.04 -8.00
C TYR A 375 -14.59 -12.07 -9.43
N PHE A 376 -13.86 -11.01 -9.77
CA PHE A 376 -13.09 -10.90 -11.00
C PHE A 376 -11.72 -10.31 -10.64
N LEU A 377 -10.66 -11.12 -10.68
CA LEU A 377 -9.36 -10.81 -10.12
C LEU A 377 -8.23 -11.17 -11.08
N GLY A 378 -7.26 -10.26 -11.22
CA GLY A 378 -6.01 -10.54 -11.93
C GLY A 378 -5.05 -11.33 -11.04
N ALA A 379 -4.60 -12.47 -11.51
CA ALA A 379 -3.66 -13.34 -10.83
C ALA A 379 -2.52 -13.73 -11.77
N THR A 380 -1.30 -13.45 -11.39
CA THR A 380 -0.05 -13.77 -12.09
C THR A 380 -0.07 -13.52 -13.60
N ASP A 381 -0.74 -14.36 -14.40
CA ASP A 381 -0.79 -14.31 -15.86
C ASP A 381 -2.21 -14.42 -16.45
N ARG A 382 -3.22 -14.52 -15.60
CA ARG A 382 -4.60 -14.79 -15.99
C ARG A 382 -5.61 -13.95 -15.20
N LEU A 383 -6.81 -13.85 -15.73
CA LEU A 383 -7.96 -13.25 -15.07
C LEU A 383 -8.83 -14.37 -14.50
N VAL A 384 -9.04 -14.37 -13.20
CA VAL A 384 -9.83 -15.37 -12.50
C VAL A 384 -11.23 -14.86 -12.27
N VAL A 385 -12.23 -15.66 -12.61
CA VAL A 385 -13.65 -15.39 -12.36
C VAL A 385 -14.16 -16.42 -11.38
N ILE A 386 -14.74 -15.96 -10.27
CA ILE A 386 -15.41 -16.82 -9.30
C ILE A 386 -16.88 -16.40 -9.28
N GLY A 387 -17.73 -17.35 -9.56
CA GLY A 387 -19.19 -17.23 -9.47
C GLY A 387 -19.75 -18.15 -8.42
N GLY A 388 -21.03 -18.01 -8.13
CA GLY A 388 -21.68 -18.90 -7.19
C GLY A 388 -23.19 -18.78 -7.21
N ASN A 389 -23.84 -19.87 -6.87
CA ASN A 389 -25.29 -19.97 -6.65
C ASN A 389 -25.57 -20.90 -5.46
N ASN A 390 -26.83 -21.20 -5.23
CA ASN A 390 -27.26 -22.10 -4.14
C ASN A 390 -26.69 -23.53 -4.24
N SER A 391 -26.16 -23.94 -5.40
CA SER A 391 -25.63 -25.28 -5.64
C SER A 391 -24.12 -25.40 -5.49
N GLY A 392 -23.38 -24.29 -5.41
CA GLY A 392 -21.93 -24.26 -5.23
C GLY A 392 -21.25 -23.08 -5.90
N ASN A 393 -19.94 -23.01 -5.74
CA ASN A 393 -19.08 -22.02 -6.37
C ASN A 393 -18.51 -22.55 -7.68
N VAL A 394 -18.27 -21.67 -8.62
CA VAL A 394 -17.72 -21.98 -9.93
C VAL A 394 -16.52 -21.09 -10.18
N VAL A 395 -15.43 -21.68 -10.62
CA VAL A 395 -14.17 -21.00 -10.90
C VAL A 395 -13.76 -21.24 -12.34
N THR A 396 -13.43 -20.19 -13.05
CA THR A 396 -12.79 -20.24 -14.36
C THR A 396 -11.74 -19.16 -14.49
N SER A 397 -10.89 -19.26 -15.50
CA SER A 397 -9.87 -18.24 -15.76
C SER A 397 -9.75 -17.94 -17.25
N PHE A 398 -9.36 -16.73 -17.55
CA PHE A 398 -9.05 -16.27 -18.90
C PHE A 398 -7.55 -16.01 -19.01
N CYS A 399 -6.91 -16.70 -19.95
CA CYS A 399 -5.50 -16.44 -20.26
C CYS A 399 -5.41 -15.28 -21.24
N VAL A 400 -4.78 -14.18 -20.81
CA VAL A 400 -4.67 -12.95 -21.62
C VAL A 400 -3.79 -13.17 -22.86
N GLN A 401 -2.73 -13.96 -22.75
CA GLN A 401 -1.82 -14.21 -23.86
C GLN A 401 -2.46 -15.03 -24.99
N SER A 402 -3.14 -16.12 -24.64
CA SER A 402 -3.80 -16.99 -25.61
C SER A 402 -5.21 -16.51 -26.00
N GLN A 403 -5.77 -15.55 -25.28
CA GLN A 403 -7.13 -15.03 -25.40
C GLN A 403 -8.18 -16.16 -25.34
N ARG A 404 -8.01 -17.11 -24.40
CA ARG A 404 -8.91 -18.25 -24.24
C ARG A 404 -9.34 -18.41 -22.79
N TRP A 405 -10.60 -18.80 -22.65
CA TRP A 405 -11.13 -19.28 -21.39
C TRP A 405 -10.61 -20.65 -21.06
N GLY A 406 -10.26 -20.87 -19.80
CA GLY A 406 -9.97 -22.16 -19.22
C GLY A 406 -11.24 -22.98 -18.98
N GLN A 407 -11.06 -24.19 -18.47
CA GLN A 407 -12.18 -25.04 -18.06
C GLN A 407 -12.92 -24.42 -16.87
N VAL A 408 -14.22 -24.67 -16.81
CA VAL A 408 -15.05 -24.30 -15.67
C VAL A 408 -14.98 -25.41 -14.62
N HIS A 409 -14.54 -25.05 -13.43
CA HIS A 409 -14.41 -25.98 -12.31
C HIS A 409 -15.47 -25.65 -11.25
N ARG A 410 -16.01 -26.68 -10.63
CA ARG A 410 -16.85 -26.53 -9.43
C ARG A 410 -15.98 -26.59 -8.19
N ALA A 411 -16.12 -25.60 -7.35
CA ALA A 411 -15.48 -25.54 -6.05
C ALA A 411 -16.51 -25.83 -4.94
N GLU A 412 -15.99 -26.09 -3.75
CA GLU A 412 -16.81 -26.27 -2.56
C GLU A 412 -17.75 -25.08 -2.34
N LYS A 413 -18.98 -25.38 -1.91
CA LYS A 413 -19.96 -24.33 -1.62
C LYS A 413 -19.52 -23.50 -0.41
N MET A 414 -19.38 -22.23 -0.61
CA MET A 414 -19.09 -21.26 0.45
C MET A 414 -19.82 -19.93 0.15
N ALA A 415 -20.46 -19.36 1.15
CA ALA A 415 -21.08 -18.04 1.02
C ALA A 415 -20.00 -16.96 1.08
N LEU A 416 -19.52 -16.55 -0.09
CA LEU A 416 -18.50 -15.53 -0.28
C LEU A 416 -19.12 -14.17 -0.53
N ALA A 417 -18.53 -13.12 0.03
CA ALA A 417 -18.94 -11.72 -0.20
C ALA A 417 -17.79 -10.75 0.08
N GLY A 418 -17.97 -9.48 -0.31
CA GLY A 418 -16.97 -8.43 -0.06
C GLY A 418 -15.86 -8.39 -1.09
N GLN A 419 -14.76 -7.74 -0.74
CA GLN A 419 -13.59 -7.59 -1.61
C GLN A 419 -12.49 -8.56 -1.20
N GLY A 420 -12.05 -9.37 -2.16
CA GLY A 420 -10.92 -10.28 -2.00
C GLY A 420 -9.60 -9.68 -2.48
N VAL A 421 -8.52 -10.36 -2.20
CA VAL A 421 -7.16 -10.02 -2.63
C VAL A 421 -6.43 -11.25 -3.15
N VAL A 422 -5.61 -11.04 -4.18
CA VAL A 422 -4.75 -12.07 -4.77
C VAL A 422 -3.34 -11.96 -4.22
N VAL A 423 -2.75 -13.08 -3.85
CA VAL A 423 -1.37 -13.18 -3.39
C VAL A 423 -0.71 -14.42 -3.98
N GLY A 424 0.15 -14.23 -4.96
CA GLY A 424 0.72 -15.34 -5.71
C GLY A 424 -0.37 -16.21 -6.35
N ASP A 425 -0.38 -17.47 -6.04
CA ASP A 425 -1.39 -18.43 -6.52
C ASP A 425 -2.57 -18.63 -5.56
N GLN A 426 -2.78 -17.69 -4.64
CA GLN A 426 -3.88 -17.75 -3.68
C GLN A 426 -4.80 -16.56 -3.78
N ILE A 427 -6.08 -16.78 -3.55
CA ILE A 427 -7.10 -15.74 -3.40
C ILE A 427 -7.66 -15.81 -1.98
N LEU A 428 -7.68 -14.66 -1.33
CA LEU A 428 -8.28 -14.49 -0.01
C LEU A 428 -9.60 -13.75 -0.17
N MET A 429 -10.67 -14.31 0.36
CA MET A 429 -12.04 -13.81 0.18
C MET A 429 -12.81 -13.86 1.51
N PRO A 430 -13.55 -12.83 1.86
CA PRO A 430 -14.43 -12.90 3.03
C PRO A 430 -15.53 -13.97 2.87
N SER A 431 -15.77 -14.73 3.93
CA SER A 431 -16.85 -15.71 4.01
C SER A 431 -17.88 -15.28 5.06
N ILE A 432 -19.12 -15.10 4.64
CA ILE A 432 -20.22 -14.72 5.54
C ILE A 432 -20.59 -15.88 6.46
N GLU A 433 -20.60 -17.10 5.92
CA GLU A 433 -21.11 -18.28 6.62
C GLU A 433 -20.28 -18.65 7.85
N HIS A 434 -18.96 -18.45 7.76
CA HIS A 434 -18.04 -18.81 8.82
C HIS A 434 -17.46 -17.62 9.59
N ASN A 435 -17.90 -16.41 9.26
CA ASN A 435 -17.33 -15.18 9.83
C ASN A 435 -15.81 -15.15 9.79
N THR A 436 -15.22 -15.49 8.63
CA THR A 436 -13.79 -15.67 8.44
C THR A 436 -13.36 -15.23 7.05
N VAL A 437 -12.08 -15.34 6.78
CA VAL A 437 -11.50 -15.21 5.44
C VAL A 437 -11.26 -16.60 4.88
N ALA A 438 -11.80 -16.88 3.71
CA ALA A 438 -11.53 -18.10 2.94
C ALA A 438 -10.29 -17.89 2.07
N ARG A 439 -9.41 -18.87 2.03
CA ARG A 439 -8.23 -18.92 1.17
C ARG A 439 -8.43 -20.02 0.12
N MET A 440 -8.43 -19.64 -1.15
CA MET A 440 -8.49 -20.55 -2.28
C MET A 440 -7.12 -20.65 -2.95
N ASP A 441 -6.62 -21.86 -3.10
CA ASP A 441 -5.45 -22.14 -3.91
C ASP A 441 -5.86 -22.28 -5.38
N LEU A 442 -5.24 -21.51 -6.27
CA LEU A 442 -5.61 -21.44 -7.69
C LEU A 442 -5.16 -22.66 -8.52
N GLN A 443 -4.23 -23.45 -8.00
CA GLN A 443 -3.75 -24.67 -8.69
C GLN A 443 -4.62 -25.86 -8.35
N THR A 444 -4.94 -26.02 -7.07
CA THR A 444 -5.71 -27.17 -6.56
C THR A 444 -7.20 -26.89 -6.43
N LEU A 445 -7.60 -25.62 -6.44
CA LEU A 445 -8.95 -25.10 -6.15
C LEU A 445 -9.47 -25.51 -4.76
N SER A 446 -8.57 -25.89 -3.87
CA SER A 446 -8.92 -26.20 -2.49
C SER A 446 -9.22 -24.94 -1.72
N LEU A 447 -10.25 -25.01 -0.87
CA LEU A 447 -10.64 -23.94 0.04
C LEU A 447 -10.20 -24.28 1.46
N THR A 448 -9.55 -23.33 2.12
CA THR A 448 -9.23 -23.38 3.55
C THR A 448 -9.77 -22.12 4.22
N VAL A 449 -10.03 -22.17 5.51
CA VAL A 449 -10.53 -21.02 6.28
C VAL A 449 -9.47 -20.55 7.26
N LEU A 450 -9.35 -19.24 7.39
CA LEU A 450 -8.48 -18.59 8.37
C LEU A 450 -9.19 -18.47 9.73
N PRO A 451 -8.49 -18.08 10.80
CA PRO A 451 -9.11 -17.84 12.10
C PRO A 451 -10.30 -16.89 12.00
N PRO A 452 -11.35 -17.10 12.83
CA PRO A 452 -12.56 -16.29 12.75
C PRO A 452 -12.29 -14.83 13.12
N LEU A 453 -12.97 -13.94 12.41
CA LEU A 453 -12.90 -12.50 12.67
C LEU A 453 -13.59 -12.15 13.99
N PRO A 454 -13.09 -11.16 14.74
CA PRO A 454 -13.59 -10.85 16.08
C PRO A 454 -15.01 -10.28 16.12
N ILE A 455 -15.50 -9.80 14.96
CA ILE A 455 -16.84 -9.21 14.83
C ILE A 455 -17.56 -9.92 13.69
N SER A 456 -18.86 -10.22 13.87
CA SER A 456 -19.70 -10.79 12.82
C SER A 456 -19.64 -9.91 11.58
N THR A 457 -19.31 -10.53 10.44
CA THR A 457 -19.04 -9.81 9.22
C THR A 457 -20.13 -10.05 8.19
N GLN A 458 -20.56 -8.94 7.61
CA GLN A 458 -21.25 -8.97 6.33
C GLN A 458 -20.49 -7.97 5.45
N TYR A 459 -19.96 -8.44 4.30
CA TYR A 459 -19.25 -7.60 3.33
C TYR A 459 -17.92 -7.00 3.79
N GLU A 460 -17.00 -7.84 4.25
CA GLU A 460 -15.63 -7.43 4.54
C GLU A 460 -14.85 -7.08 3.27
N SER A 461 -13.80 -6.27 3.48
CA SER A 461 -12.72 -6.10 2.52
C SER A 461 -11.45 -6.66 3.11
N VAL A 462 -10.75 -7.52 2.39
CA VAL A 462 -9.44 -8.05 2.78
C VAL A 462 -8.36 -7.53 1.86
N PHE A 463 -7.23 -7.19 2.44
CA PHE A 463 -6.09 -6.60 1.75
C PHE A 463 -4.82 -6.78 2.58
N TYR A 464 -3.68 -6.52 1.95
CA TYR A 464 -2.40 -6.55 2.66
C TYR A 464 -1.82 -5.15 2.85
N LEU A 465 -1.19 -4.95 4.02
CA LEU A 465 -0.39 -3.76 4.32
C LEU A 465 0.95 -4.18 4.93
N TYR A 466 1.95 -3.34 4.73
CA TYR A 466 3.25 -3.40 5.39
C TYR A 466 3.26 -2.37 6.53
N PHE A 467 3.77 -2.77 7.70
CA PHE A 467 3.82 -1.93 8.89
C PHE A 467 5.24 -1.64 9.34
#